data_06aa9f836edb4dec78eb3eb940e494cf
#
_entry.id   06aa9f836edb4dec78eb3eb940e494cf
#
_cell.length_a   1.000
_cell.length_b   1.000
_cell.length_c   1.000
_cell.angle_alpha   90.00
_cell.angle_beta   90.00
_cell.angle_gamma   90.00
#
_symmetry.space_group_name_H-M   'P 1'
#
loop_
_entity.id
_entity.type
_entity.pdbx_description
1 polymer ?
#
loop_
_entity_poly.entity_id
_entity_poly.type
_entity_poly.pdbx_seq_one_letter_code
_entity_poly.pdbx_strand_id
1 'polypeptide(L)'
;MKIQFDHNLLQNVDTAIQHEWLETNGLGGWASSTIIGAHTRRYHGLLVAALRPPVGRVVLLSKLDETIEFNTEQIKLGTNLFPGAVHPEGYRYLQFFSKHLFPHFIYETGGVRLKKTIAAVNGENTTLILYE
;
A
#
# COMPACT_ATOMS: atom_id res chain seq x y z
N MET A 1 7.62 9.26 15.55
CA MET A 1 8.53 9.64 14.44
C MET A 1 7.76 9.60 13.12
N LYS A 2 7.90 10.62 12.30
CA LYS A 2 7.31 10.65 10.97
C LYS A 2 8.35 10.26 9.92
N ILE A 3 8.02 9.28 9.09
CA ILE A 3 8.84 8.89 7.94
C ILE A 3 8.12 9.39 6.70
N GLN A 4 8.86 10.02 5.79
CA GLN A 4 8.30 10.55 4.55
C GLN A 4 9.25 10.36 3.39
N PHE A 5 8.71 9.90 2.27
CA PHE A 5 9.42 9.76 1.00
C PHE A 5 8.72 10.61 -0.05
N ASP A 6 9.50 11.33 -0.84
CA ASP A 6 8.99 12.22 -1.87
C ASP A 6 8.90 11.53 -3.24
N HIS A 7 8.34 12.26 -4.19
CA HIS A 7 8.14 11.79 -5.55
C HIS A 7 9.43 11.27 -6.22
N ASN A 8 10.55 11.95 -6.00
CA ASN A 8 11.80 11.56 -6.66
C ASN A 8 12.26 10.15 -6.28
N LEU A 9 12.20 9.82 -4.98
CA LEU A 9 12.54 8.48 -4.53
C LEU A 9 11.51 7.46 -5.01
N LEU A 10 10.23 7.81 -4.94
CA LEU A 10 9.14 6.91 -5.30
C LEU A 10 9.12 6.54 -6.78
N GLN A 11 9.71 7.37 -7.65
CA GLN A 11 9.83 7.06 -9.09
C GLN A 11 10.92 6.04 -9.40
N ASN A 12 11.86 5.82 -8.49
CA ASN A 12 12.87 4.78 -8.64
C ASN A 12 12.35 3.49 -8.02
N VAL A 13 11.78 2.60 -8.84
CA VAL A 13 11.15 1.36 -8.37
C VAL A 13 12.12 0.48 -7.59
N ASP A 14 13.35 0.30 -8.09
CA ASP A 14 14.34 -0.57 -7.44
C ASP A 14 14.72 -0.06 -6.04
N THR A 15 14.76 1.24 -5.86
CA THR A 15 15.00 1.85 -4.54
C THR A 15 13.75 1.80 -3.68
N ALA A 16 12.60 2.16 -4.24
CA ALA A 16 11.34 2.25 -3.50
C ALA A 16 10.92 0.90 -2.89
N ILE A 17 11.11 -0.19 -3.61
CA ILE A 17 10.76 -1.53 -3.10
C ILE A 17 11.66 -2.03 -1.97
N GLN A 18 12.78 -1.34 -1.69
CA GLN A 18 13.61 -1.63 -0.53
C GLN A 18 13.02 -1.08 0.77
N HIS A 19 12.01 -0.22 0.67
CA HIS A 19 11.33 0.38 1.82
C HIS A 19 9.96 -0.24 1.99
N GLU A 20 9.66 -0.68 3.20
CA GLU A 20 8.42 -1.38 3.54
C GLU A 20 7.76 -0.72 4.75
N TRP A 21 6.46 -0.92 4.86
CA TRP A 21 5.69 -0.51 6.03
C TRP A 21 4.94 -1.71 6.61
N LEU A 22 4.64 -1.61 7.89
CA LEU A 22 3.95 -2.66 8.64
C LEU A 22 2.99 -2.03 9.65
N GLU A 23 1.75 -2.50 9.64
CA GLU A 23 0.74 -2.22 10.66
C GLU A 23 0.30 -3.53 11.28
N THR A 24 0.53 -3.72 12.58
CA THR A 24 0.15 -4.92 13.31
C THR A 24 -1.22 -4.78 13.96
N ASN A 25 -1.95 -5.89 14.12
CA ASN A 25 -3.29 -5.86 14.72
C ASN A 25 -3.34 -6.38 16.17
N GLY A 26 -2.20 -6.74 16.76
CA GLY A 26 -2.15 -7.26 18.12
C GLY A 26 -2.49 -8.74 18.29
N LEU A 27 -2.94 -9.41 17.23
CA LEU A 27 -3.33 -10.83 17.25
C LEU A 27 -2.30 -11.74 16.55
N GLY A 28 -1.19 -11.16 16.10
CA GLY A 28 -0.20 -11.85 15.25
C GLY A 28 -0.45 -11.67 13.75
N GLY A 29 -1.44 -10.88 13.37
CA GLY A 29 -1.71 -10.49 11.99
C GLY A 29 -1.22 -9.07 11.69
N TRP A 30 -1.30 -8.68 10.43
CA TRP A 30 -0.80 -7.38 9.98
C TRP A 30 -1.34 -6.96 8.60
N ALA A 31 -1.09 -5.70 8.27
CA ALA A 31 -1.08 -5.19 6.91
C ALA A 31 0.34 -4.73 6.60
N SER A 32 0.86 -5.05 5.43
CA SER A 32 2.22 -4.66 5.02
C SER A 32 2.37 -4.64 3.51
N SER A 33 3.24 -3.78 3.04
CA SER A 33 3.67 -3.73 1.64
C SER A 33 4.91 -2.85 1.50
N THR A 34 5.33 -2.60 0.27
CA THR A 34 6.33 -1.57 -0.02
C THR A 34 5.68 -0.19 -0.07
N ILE A 35 6.49 0.86 -0.03
CA ILE A 35 6.01 2.25 -0.04
C ILE A 35 5.38 2.69 -1.36
N ILE A 36 5.49 1.89 -2.42
CA ILE A 36 4.78 2.11 -3.69
C ILE A 36 3.60 1.13 -3.86
N GLY A 37 3.33 0.31 -2.85
CA GLY A 37 2.22 -0.64 -2.87
C GLY A 37 2.44 -1.90 -3.70
N ALA A 38 3.64 -2.10 -4.23
CA ALA A 38 4.00 -3.33 -4.93
C ALA A 38 4.40 -4.41 -3.91
N HIS A 39 3.76 -5.55 -3.97
CA HIS A 39 4.08 -6.66 -3.08
C HIS A 39 5.35 -7.38 -3.55
N THR A 40 6.31 -7.54 -2.65
CA THR A 40 7.60 -8.19 -2.92
C THR A 40 7.85 -9.40 -2.03
N ARG A 41 6.97 -9.66 -1.07
CA ARG A 41 7.08 -10.78 -0.13
C ARG A 41 5.83 -11.64 -0.12
N ARG A 42 5.99 -12.92 0.20
CA ARG A 42 4.88 -13.88 0.30
C ARG A 42 3.74 -13.40 1.20
N TYR A 43 4.09 -12.73 2.30
CA TYR A 43 3.12 -12.24 3.28
C TYR A 43 2.96 -10.72 3.26
N HIS A 44 3.25 -10.07 2.13
CA HIS A 44 2.70 -8.75 1.89
C HIS A 44 1.19 -8.88 1.63
N GLY A 45 0.42 -8.01 2.24
CA GLY A 45 -1.03 -8.02 2.09
C GLY A 45 -1.69 -6.93 2.92
N LEU A 46 -2.90 -6.56 2.55
CA LEU A 46 -3.70 -5.60 3.29
C LEU A 46 -4.39 -6.23 4.51
N LEU A 47 -4.59 -7.54 4.49
CA LEU A 47 -5.01 -8.29 5.67
C LEU A 47 -4.35 -9.67 5.65
N VAL A 48 -3.33 -9.82 6.47
CA VAL A 48 -2.70 -11.10 6.80
C VAL A 48 -3.17 -11.45 8.20
N ALA A 49 -4.09 -12.41 8.29
CA ALA A 49 -4.72 -12.76 9.56
C ALA A 49 -4.03 -13.95 10.21
N ALA A 50 -3.98 -13.95 11.53
CA ALA A 50 -3.64 -15.12 12.31
C ALA A 50 -4.94 -15.88 12.64
N LEU A 51 -5.16 -17.03 12.00
CA LEU A 51 -6.39 -17.82 12.20
C LEU A 51 -6.45 -18.49 13.57
N ARG A 52 -5.29 -18.74 14.16
CA ARG A 52 -5.14 -19.24 15.52
C ARG A 52 -4.13 -18.35 16.24
N PRO A 53 -4.54 -17.18 16.74
CA PRO A 53 -3.60 -16.22 17.31
C PRO A 53 -2.66 -16.86 18.33
N PRO A 54 -1.33 -16.57 18.25
CA PRO A 54 -0.67 -15.67 17.30
C PRO A 54 -0.16 -16.36 16.03
N VAL A 55 -0.62 -17.55 15.68
CA VAL A 55 -0.12 -18.38 14.58
C VAL A 55 -1.20 -18.70 13.55
N GLY A 56 -0.80 -19.42 12.49
CA GLY A 56 -1.72 -19.81 11.42
C GLY A 56 -2.04 -18.65 10.47
N ARG A 57 -1.00 -17.97 10.00
CA ARG A 57 -1.15 -16.78 9.15
C ARG A 57 -1.58 -17.15 7.74
N VAL A 58 -2.52 -16.37 7.23
CA VAL A 58 -3.03 -16.49 5.88
C VAL A 58 -3.32 -15.09 5.31
N VAL A 59 -3.02 -14.89 4.04
CA VAL A 59 -3.34 -13.66 3.33
C VAL A 59 -4.82 -13.72 2.93
N LEU A 60 -5.66 -12.98 3.63
CA LEU A 60 -7.10 -12.90 3.33
C LEU A 60 -7.43 -11.82 2.30
N LEU A 61 -6.69 -10.72 2.31
CA LEU A 61 -6.81 -9.65 1.32
C LEU A 61 -5.40 -9.23 0.89
N SER A 62 -5.05 -9.51 -0.34
CA SER A 62 -3.72 -9.19 -0.85
C SER A 62 -3.58 -7.69 -1.07
N LYS A 63 -4.36 -7.13 -1.98
CA LYS A 63 -4.27 -5.70 -2.28
C LYS A 63 -5.54 -5.18 -2.93
N LEU A 64 -5.65 -3.85 -2.98
CA LEU A 64 -6.65 -3.13 -3.74
C LEU A 64 -5.92 -2.24 -4.74
N ASP A 65 -6.17 -2.44 -6.02
CA ASP A 65 -5.63 -1.60 -7.09
C ASP A 65 -6.73 -0.63 -7.53
N GLU A 66 -6.59 0.61 -7.08
CA GLU A 66 -7.56 1.65 -7.35
C GLU A 66 -7.46 2.15 -8.79
N THR A 67 -8.58 2.57 -9.33
CA THR A 67 -8.66 3.27 -10.61
C THR A 67 -9.43 4.57 -10.41
N ILE A 68 -8.84 5.69 -10.84
CA ILE A 68 -9.54 6.97 -10.87
C ILE A 68 -10.14 7.13 -12.26
N GLU A 69 -11.46 7.38 -12.31
CA GLU A 69 -12.13 7.78 -13.53
C GLU A 69 -12.34 9.28 -13.51
N PHE A 70 -11.81 9.97 -14.52
CA PHE A 70 -11.94 11.41 -14.65
C PHE A 70 -12.15 11.77 -16.12
N ASN A 71 -13.27 12.45 -16.40
CA ASN A 71 -13.77 12.65 -17.77
C ASN A 71 -13.98 11.29 -18.44
N THR A 72 -13.24 10.95 -19.47
CA THR A 72 -13.30 9.66 -20.15
C THR A 72 -12.05 8.81 -19.91
N GLU A 73 -11.14 9.30 -19.05
CA GLU A 73 -9.89 8.63 -18.76
C GLU A 73 -10.00 7.72 -17.54
N GLN A 74 -9.29 6.60 -17.60
CA GLN A 74 -9.10 5.70 -16.46
C GLN A 74 -7.64 5.69 -16.09
N ILE A 75 -7.35 6.08 -14.85
CA ILE A 75 -5.99 6.17 -14.32
C ILE A 75 -5.82 5.09 -13.26
N LYS A 76 -4.97 4.10 -13.54
CA LYS A 76 -4.72 2.98 -12.64
C LYS A 76 -3.61 3.33 -11.67
N LEU A 77 -3.91 3.24 -10.37
CA LEU A 77 -2.99 3.59 -9.30
C LEU A 77 -2.23 2.40 -8.73
N GLY A 78 -2.59 1.18 -9.11
CA GLY A 78 -1.88 -0.01 -8.67
C GLY A 78 -0.47 -0.10 -9.25
N THR A 79 0.42 -0.79 -8.54
CA THR A 79 1.77 -1.10 -9.01
C THR A 79 2.04 -2.56 -8.75
N ASN A 80 2.27 -3.33 -9.82
CA ASN A 80 2.57 -4.75 -9.74
C ASN A 80 3.87 -5.07 -10.46
N LEU A 81 4.70 -5.89 -9.83
CA LEU A 81 5.99 -6.32 -10.38
C LEU A 81 5.84 -7.67 -11.05
N PHE A 82 6.29 -7.74 -12.29
CA PHE A 82 6.40 -8.98 -13.06
C PHE A 82 7.84 -9.14 -13.53
N PRO A 83 8.29 -10.36 -13.90
CA PRO A 83 9.62 -10.53 -14.48
C PRO A 83 9.81 -9.62 -15.69
N GLY A 84 10.74 -8.66 -15.57
CA GLY A 84 11.07 -7.71 -16.63
C GLY A 84 10.06 -6.60 -16.90
N ALA A 85 9.01 -6.46 -16.06
CA ALA A 85 7.98 -5.44 -16.28
C ALA A 85 7.32 -4.97 -14.98
N VAL A 86 6.81 -3.75 -14.99
CA VAL A 86 5.95 -3.19 -13.95
C VAL A 86 4.63 -2.79 -14.61
N HIS A 87 3.51 -3.34 -14.14
CA HIS A 87 2.21 -3.00 -14.71
C HIS A 87 1.07 -3.27 -13.72
N PRO A 88 0.12 -2.33 -13.51
CA PRO A 88 0.18 -0.92 -13.93
C PRO A 88 1.34 -0.18 -13.26
N GLU A 89 1.58 1.06 -13.72
CA GLU A 89 2.66 1.89 -13.21
C GLU A 89 2.12 3.02 -12.32
N GLY A 90 1.24 2.69 -11.37
CA GLY A 90 0.59 3.66 -10.50
C GLY A 90 1.55 4.47 -9.63
N TYR A 91 2.76 3.95 -9.39
CA TYR A 91 3.80 4.68 -8.66
C TYR A 91 4.17 6.01 -9.32
N ARG A 92 3.94 6.16 -10.63
CA ARG A 92 4.22 7.41 -11.35
C ARG A 92 3.37 8.58 -10.86
N TYR A 93 2.18 8.29 -10.31
CA TYR A 93 1.26 9.29 -9.78
C TYR A 93 1.46 9.55 -8.29
N LEU A 94 2.31 8.76 -7.64
CA LEU A 94 2.56 8.85 -6.20
C LEU A 94 3.49 10.02 -5.90
N GLN A 95 2.98 11.03 -5.17
CA GLN A 95 3.74 12.23 -4.81
C GLN A 95 4.46 12.08 -3.47
N PHE A 96 3.78 11.45 -2.52
CA PHE A 96 4.33 11.21 -1.19
C PHE A 96 3.87 9.87 -0.66
N PHE A 97 4.77 9.23 0.08
CA PHE A 97 4.43 8.22 1.05
C PHE A 97 4.87 8.74 2.41
N SER A 98 4.01 8.66 3.41
CA SER A 98 4.38 9.01 4.78
C SER A 98 3.81 8.02 5.78
N LYS A 99 4.51 7.82 6.88
CA LYS A 99 4.05 7.03 8.01
C LYS A 99 4.40 7.74 9.29
N HIS A 100 3.38 8.06 10.10
CA HIS A 100 3.54 8.54 11.47
C HIS A 100 2.85 7.57 12.42
N LEU A 101 1.53 7.47 12.38
CA LEU A 101 0.74 6.40 13.01
C LEU A 101 0.33 5.37 11.96
N PHE A 102 -0.08 5.84 10.78
CA PHE A 102 -0.57 5.01 9.70
C PHE A 102 0.16 5.33 8.39
N PRO A 103 0.30 4.36 7.49
CA PRO A 103 0.81 4.64 6.15
C PRO A 103 -0.19 5.46 5.34
N HIS A 104 0.31 6.50 4.70
CA HIS A 104 -0.45 7.39 3.81
C HIS A 104 0.20 7.42 2.44
N PHE A 105 -0.61 7.18 1.43
CA PHE A 105 -0.22 7.28 0.03
C PHE A 105 -0.93 8.47 -0.58
N ILE A 106 -0.20 9.41 -1.16
CA ILE A 106 -0.77 10.59 -1.80
C ILE A 106 -0.48 10.55 -3.28
N TYR A 107 -1.55 10.38 -4.06
CA TYR A 107 -1.51 10.35 -5.51
C TYR A 107 -2.02 11.67 -6.08
N GLU A 108 -1.41 12.14 -7.14
CA GLU A 108 -1.87 13.31 -7.89
C GLU A 108 -1.82 13.05 -9.38
N THR A 109 -2.92 13.35 -10.05
CA THR A 109 -3.03 13.24 -11.50
C THR A 109 -4.21 14.09 -11.99
N GLY A 110 -4.04 14.80 -13.11
CA GLY A 110 -5.12 15.52 -13.78
C GLY A 110 -5.87 16.53 -12.88
N GLY A 111 -5.19 17.11 -11.90
CA GLY A 111 -5.82 18.02 -10.94
C GLY A 111 -6.56 17.33 -9.80
N VAL A 112 -6.54 16.00 -9.77
CA VAL A 112 -7.14 15.21 -8.69
C VAL A 112 -6.05 14.78 -7.71
N ARG A 113 -6.31 14.94 -6.41
CA ARG A 113 -5.46 14.45 -5.33
C ARG A 113 -6.22 13.41 -4.53
N LEU A 114 -5.65 12.23 -4.42
CA LEU A 114 -6.21 11.13 -3.63
C LEU A 114 -5.25 10.75 -2.51
N LYS A 115 -5.75 10.77 -1.29
CA LYS A 115 -5.01 10.26 -0.12
C LYS A 115 -5.61 8.92 0.30
N LYS A 116 -4.78 7.89 0.33
CA LYS A 116 -5.13 6.55 0.82
C LYS A 116 -4.44 6.34 2.16
N THR A 117 -5.21 6.03 3.19
CA THR A 117 -4.69 5.70 4.53
C THR A 117 -5.06 4.26 4.86
N ILE A 118 -4.12 3.52 5.44
CA ILE A 118 -4.34 2.13 5.85
C ILE A 118 -4.13 2.02 7.35
N ALA A 119 -5.04 1.34 8.05
CA ALA A 119 -4.94 1.10 9.48
C ALA A 119 -5.37 -0.33 9.82
N ALA A 120 -4.57 -1.02 10.62
CA ALA A 120 -4.96 -2.31 11.20
C ALA A 120 -5.63 -2.05 12.55
N VAL A 121 -6.84 -2.60 12.73
CA VAL A 121 -7.58 -2.44 13.98
C VAL A 121 -6.98 -3.33 15.05
N ASN A 122 -6.59 -2.76 16.18
CA ASN A 122 -6.00 -3.53 17.27
C ASN A 122 -7.00 -4.48 17.89
N GLY A 123 -6.63 -5.74 18.02
CA GLY A 123 -7.48 -6.77 18.60
C GLY A 123 -8.48 -7.41 17.64
N GLU A 124 -8.43 -7.07 16.35
CA GLU A 124 -9.34 -7.61 15.34
C GLU A 124 -8.60 -7.96 14.05
N ASN A 125 -9.09 -8.95 13.33
CA ASN A 125 -8.63 -9.24 11.96
C ASN A 125 -9.37 -8.31 10.97
N THR A 126 -9.11 -7.02 11.09
CA THR A 126 -9.77 -5.96 10.32
C THR A 126 -8.75 -4.93 9.86
N THR A 127 -8.79 -4.60 8.59
CA THR A 127 -8.00 -3.51 8.02
C THR A 127 -8.95 -2.43 7.50
N LEU A 128 -8.71 -1.20 7.92
CA LEU A 128 -9.45 -0.03 7.43
C LEU A 128 -8.65 0.65 6.33
N ILE A 129 -9.33 1.01 5.27
CA ILE A 129 -8.74 1.77 4.17
C ILE A 129 -9.61 3.00 3.94
N LEU A 130 -9.00 4.16 4.14
CA LEU A 130 -9.69 5.45 4.00
C LEU A 130 -9.19 6.17 2.76
N TYR A 131 -10.11 6.64 1.95
CA TYR A 131 -9.84 7.46 0.78
C TYR A 131 -10.36 8.88 0.98
N GLU A 132 -9.52 9.87 0.71
CA GLU A 132 -9.84 11.30 0.80
C GLU A 132 -9.40 12.05 -0.44
#